data_1c23af54b9757a904a931079c1faaf63
#
_entry.id   1c23af54b9757a904a931079c1faaf63
#
_cell.length_a   1.000
_cell.length_b   1.000
_cell.length_c   1.000
_cell.angle_alpha   90.00
_cell.angle_beta   90.00
_cell.angle_gamma   90.00
#
_symmetry.space_group_name_H-M   'P 1'
#
loop_
_entity.id
_entity.type
_entity.pdbx_description
1 polymer ?
#
loop_
_entity_poly.entity_id
_entity_poly.type
_entity_poly.pdbx_seq_one_letter_code
_entity_poly.pdbx_strand_id
1 'polypeptide(L)'
;MTQLIEYLKGDEVDLDEQEFAAKKSANIILWIIGGFFAIFLVWAALTEIDRTVRGMGRVVPSSKLQVVSNMEGGVVEEILVKSGQTVKKGDILVRLSPMISGAAFGSSTASVEALQAKVARLGAEVRGTSPSYGGVSSGQVAVEQSLHAARAAELQGLLAAGNARVAQADRAVSEARSMLEVQRSNQSAARSEVEMMRPLAQQQIVSRIDLIKAENALSVATSQVAAAEAAIARAQSGVAEARAATAQGRSDWMSRAGMELSQAQAELSAQRQTLPALSDRVDRTTIRAPMSGKINRVLVTTVGGSVSPGMPIAEIVPSDESLYIETMVRPSDIATIRPGQKAAIEITAYNSSIFGKLDGQVTSISPDAVVNEKTGESFYTVQVQTTSVLRDRQGRKLPISTGMVANVSVLGEKRSILSYLFTPITRLSENAFRE
;
A
#
# COMPACT_ATOMS: atom_id res chain seq x y z
N MET A 1 114.21 -37.52 -19.14
CA MET A 1 113.10 -37.63 -18.15
C MET A 1 113.57 -37.25 -16.74
N THR A 2 114.54 -36.37 -16.58
CA THR A 2 115.11 -36.03 -15.30
C THR A 2 115.16 -34.49 -15.04
N GLN A 3 114.66 -33.70 -15.95
CA GLN A 3 114.66 -32.26 -15.88
C GLN A 3 113.28 -31.61 -15.64
N LEU A 4 112.18 -32.41 -15.50
CA LEU A 4 110.84 -31.91 -15.35
C LEU A 4 110.29 -32.00 -13.88
N ILE A 5 111.11 -32.58 -12.97
CA ILE A 5 110.74 -32.72 -11.50
C ILE A 5 111.33 -31.61 -10.60
N GLU A 6 112.29 -30.84 -11.17
CA GLU A 6 112.92 -29.78 -10.39
C GLU A 6 112.23 -28.39 -10.50
N TYR A 7 111.15 -28.27 -11.30
CA TYR A 7 110.40 -27.03 -11.49
C TYR A 7 109.14 -26.94 -10.69
N LEU A 8 108.84 -27.95 -9.88
CA LEU A 8 107.60 -28.00 -9.07
C LEU A 8 107.90 -27.90 -7.55
N LYS A 9 109.09 -27.46 -7.17
CA LYS A 9 109.47 -27.21 -5.76
C LYS A 9 109.91 -25.77 -5.61
N GLY A 10 108.96 -24.85 -5.70
CA GLY A 10 109.12 -23.42 -5.53
C GLY A 10 107.96 -22.80 -4.77
N ASP A 11 108.33 -22.15 -3.73
CA ASP A 11 107.65 -21.14 -3.00
C ASP A 11 106.44 -21.54 -2.15
N GLU A 12 106.69 -21.96 -0.94
CA GLU A 12 105.77 -21.67 0.20
C GLU A 12 105.69 -20.14 0.34
N VAL A 13 104.54 -19.60 -0.12
CA VAL A 13 104.21 -18.24 0.15
C VAL A 13 103.69 -18.20 1.65
N ASP A 14 104.52 -17.69 2.49
CA ASP A 14 104.16 -17.30 3.83
C ASP A 14 102.99 -16.33 3.79
N LEU A 15 101.81 -16.85 4.06
CA LEU A 15 100.61 -16.03 4.27
C LEU A 15 100.73 -15.46 5.70
N ASP A 16 101.39 -14.32 5.77
CA ASP A 16 101.30 -13.44 7.00
C ASP A 16 99.82 -13.33 7.36
N GLU A 17 99.46 -13.98 8.47
CA GLU A 17 98.21 -13.69 9.20
C GLU A 17 98.31 -12.24 9.73
N GLN A 18 97.99 -11.27 8.84
CA GLN A 18 97.66 -9.94 9.29
C GLN A 18 96.37 -10.03 10.06
N GLU A 19 96.41 -10.16 11.36
CA GLU A 19 95.32 -9.83 12.29
C GLU A 19 94.75 -8.48 11.88
N PHE A 20 93.52 -8.52 11.27
CA PHE A 20 92.68 -7.36 11.10
C PHE A 20 92.20 -6.91 12.47
N ALA A 21 93.09 -6.33 13.24
CA ALA A 21 92.75 -5.54 14.39
C ALA A 21 91.94 -4.34 13.90
N ALA A 22 90.64 -4.45 13.93
CA ALA A 22 89.74 -3.39 13.57
C ALA A 22 90.07 -2.13 14.35
N LYS A 23 90.65 -1.12 13.69
CA LYS A 23 90.88 0.19 14.28
C LYS A 23 89.60 0.69 14.91
N LYS A 24 89.63 1.22 16.18
CA LYS A 24 88.44 1.77 16.90
C LYS A 24 87.65 2.74 16.06
N SER A 25 88.24 3.41 15.08
CA SER A 25 87.59 4.28 14.11
C SER A 25 86.67 3.54 13.13
N ALA A 26 86.97 2.27 12.70
CA ALA A 26 86.13 1.46 11.81
C ALA A 26 84.87 1.00 12.54
N ASN A 27 84.94 0.70 13.84
CA ASN A 27 83.82 0.36 14.67
C ASN A 27 82.87 1.58 14.89
N ILE A 28 83.39 2.79 15.01
CA ILE A 28 82.55 3.99 15.10
C ILE A 28 81.74 4.23 13.78
N ILE A 29 82.39 4.05 12.64
CA ILE A 29 81.75 4.19 11.36
C ILE A 29 80.65 3.11 11.20
N LEU A 30 80.93 1.87 11.61
CA LEU A 30 79.94 0.77 11.57
C LEU A 30 78.76 1.03 12.47
N TRP A 31 79.00 1.61 13.69
CA TRP A 31 77.91 2.04 14.60
C TRP A 31 77.09 3.22 14.04
N ILE A 32 77.71 4.18 13.35
CA ILE A 32 77.07 5.29 12.68
C ILE A 32 76.19 4.79 11.55
N ILE A 33 76.72 3.89 10.70
CA ILE A 33 75.98 3.28 9.58
C ILE A 33 74.83 2.43 10.14
N GLY A 34 75.10 1.60 11.18
CA GLY A 34 74.08 0.79 11.81
C GLY A 34 72.96 1.64 12.43
N GLY A 35 73.35 2.72 13.13
CA GLY A 35 72.39 3.70 13.69
C GLY A 35 71.54 4.41 12.61
N PHE A 36 72.18 4.85 11.53
CA PHE A 36 71.48 5.43 10.39
C PHE A 36 70.50 4.45 9.75
N PHE A 37 70.93 3.18 9.55
CA PHE A 37 70.07 2.15 9.01
C PHE A 37 68.89 1.79 9.92
N ALA A 38 69.10 1.77 11.24
CA ALA A 38 68.06 1.57 12.24
C ALA A 38 67.00 2.73 12.20
N ILE A 39 67.51 3.99 12.17
CA ILE A 39 66.63 5.18 12.05
C ILE A 39 65.87 5.13 10.69
N PHE A 40 66.55 4.77 9.61
CA PHE A 40 65.89 4.62 8.30
C PHE A 40 64.80 3.55 8.32
N LEU A 41 65.04 2.39 8.95
CA LEU A 41 64.01 1.33 9.08
C LEU A 41 62.85 1.78 9.90
N VAL A 42 63.09 2.48 11.03
CA VAL A 42 62.01 3.05 11.85
C VAL A 42 61.22 4.09 11.04
N TRP A 43 61.91 5.00 10.33
CA TRP A 43 61.26 5.98 9.47
C TRP A 43 60.45 5.31 8.34
N ALA A 44 61.00 4.28 7.70
CA ALA A 44 60.31 3.52 6.63
C ALA A 44 59.15 2.69 7.15
N ALA A 45 59.16 2.30 8.43
CA ALA A 45 58.02 1.62 9.08
C ALA A 45 56.88 2.58 9.41
N LEU A 46 57.23 3.83 9.85
CA LEU A 46 56.24 4.84 10.25
C LEU A 46 55.67 5.65 9.06
N THR A 47 56.42 5.72 7.95
CA THR A 47 55.99 6.46 6.77
C THR A 47 55.04 5.60 5.92
N GLU A 48 53.82 6.07 5.75
CA GLU A 48 52.76 5.40 4.95
C GLU A 48 52.69 6.00 3.54
N ILE A 49 52.55 5.17 2.53
CA ILE A 49 52.28 5.54 1.14
C ILE A 49 50.91 5.02 0.74
N ASP A 50 50.08 5.87 0.11
CA ASP A 50 48.80 5.50 -0.42
C ASP A 50 49.00 4.61 -1.66
N ARG A 51 48.39 3.41 -1.64
CA ARG A 51 48.31 2.56 -2.81
C ARG A 51 47.15 3.05 -3.66
N THR A 52 47.39 3.41 -4.91
CA THR A 52 46.34 3.85 -5.86
C THR A 52 46.09 2.79 -6.90
N VAL A 53 44.82 2.41 -7.06
CA VAL A 53 44.38 1.56 -8.15
C VAL A 53 43.80 2.45 -9.25
N ARG A 54 44.35 2.32 -10.46
CA ARG A 54 43.93 3.12 -11.61
C ARG A 54 43.05 2.29 -12.53
N GLY A 55 41.91 2.88 -12.95
CA GLY A 55 41.02 2.29 -13.94
C GLY A 55 40.56 3.32 -14.97
N MET A 56 40.35 2.88 -16.19
CA MET A 56 39.68 3.70 -17.20
C MET A 56 38.17 3.50 -17.07
N GLY A 57 37.41 4.60 -17.16
CA GLY A 57 35.97 4.57 -17.05
C GLY A 57 35.29 5.56 -17.95
N ARG A 58 33.99 5.58 -17.89
CA ARG A 58 33.14 6.55 -18.59
C ARG A 58 32.10 7.11 -17.64
N VAL A 59 31.70 8.33 -17.89
CA VAL A 59 30.59 8.99 -17.20
C VAL A 59 29.28 8.34 -17.65
N VAL A 60 28.54 7.80 -16.70
CA VAL A 60 27.21 7.24 -16.92
C VAL A 60 26.18 8.02 -16.06
N PRO A 61 24.93 8.15 -16.51
CA PRO A 61 23.90 8.77 -15.69
C PRO A 61 23.61 7.87 -14.48
N SER A 62 23.24 8.48 -13.37
CA SER A 62 22.87 7.76 -12.13
C SER A 62 21.66 6.84 -12.33
N SER A 63 20.76 7.24 -13.21
CA SER A 63 19.54 6.50 -13.49
C SER A 63 19.52 6.00 -14.93
N LYS A 64 19.17 4.73 -15.08
CA LYS A 64 18.93 4.13 -16.39
C LYS A 64 17.75 4.82 -17.09
N LEU A 65 17.74 4.77 -18.42
CA LEU A 65 16.61 5.20 -19.23
C LEU A 65 15.29 4.65 -18.65
N GLN A 66 14.36 5.53 -18.34
CA GLN A 66 13.06 5.15 -17.84
C GLN A 66 12.07 5.10 -18.99
N VAL A 67 11.42 3.96 -19.14
CA VAL A 67 10.36 3.76 -20.12
C VAL A 67 9.02 4.00 -19.45
N VAL A 68 8.29 5.01 -19.90
CA VAL A 68 6.94 5.29 -19.43
C VAL A 68 5.97 4.52 -20.30
N SER A 69 5.22 3.59 -19.70
CA SER A 69 4.25 2.73 -20.38
C SER A 69 2.83 3.13 -20.02
N ASN A 70 1.90 2.87 -20.93
CA ASN A 70 0.47 2.95 -20.67
C ASN A 70 -0.04 1.68 -19.98
N MET A 71 -0.86 1.80 -18.94
CA MET A 71 -1.43 0.66 -18.22
C MET A 71 -2.81 0.26 -18.72
N GLU A 72 -3.64 1.22 -19.18
CA GLU A 72 -5.07 0.99 -19.43
C GLU A 72 -5.39 0.76 -20.91
N GLY A 73 -4.52 1.20 -21.83
CA GLY A 73 -4.85 1.25 -23.26
C GLY A 73 -5.81 2.39 -23.60
N GLY A 74 -6.09 2.56 -24.86
CA GLY A 74 -7.08 3.54 -25.33
C GLY A 74 -6.66 4.27 -26.59
N VAL A 75 -7.44 5.28 -26.99
CA VAL A 75 -7.17 6.13 -28.13
C VAL A 75 -6.42 7.38 -27.68
N VAL A 76 -5.35 7.74 -28.37
CA VAL A 76 -4.56 8.95 -28.10
C VAL A 76 -5.37 10.18 -28.45
N GLU A 77 -5.67 11.00 -27.46
CA GLU A 77 -6.39 12.27 -27.64
C GLU A 77 -5.41 13.41 -27.97
N GLU A 78 -4.29 13.49 -27.23
CA GLU A 78 -3.33 14.56 -27.38
C GLU A 78 -1.91 14.10 -26.96
N ILE A 79 -0.90 14.60 -27.70
CA ILE A 79 0.51 14.38 -27.38
C ILE A 79 1.12 15.75 -27.04
N LEU A 80 1.50 15.97 -25.78
CA LEU A 80 1.90 17.28 -25.24
C LEU A 80 3.42 17.48 -25.22
N VAL A 81 4.20 16.43 -25.53
CA VAL A 81 5.67 16.48 -25.46
C VAL A 81 6.32 16.07 -26.76
N LYS A 82 7.55 16.57 -26.97
CA LYS A 82 8.39 16.26 -28.14
C LYS A 82 9.72 15.64 -27.69
N SER A 83 10.33 14.82 -28.56
CA SER A 83 11.69 14.33 -28.34
C SER A 83 12.68 15.48 -28.14
N GLY A 84 13.55 15.36 -27.13
CA GLY A 84 14.50 16.39 -26.75
C GLY A 84 13.98 17.44 -25.76
N GLN A 85 12.68 17.46 -25.43
CA GLN A 85 12.08 18.38 -24.46
C GLN A 85 12.42 17.99 -23.02
N THR A 86 12.67 18.97 -22.16
CA THR A 86 12.84 18.76 -20.72
C THR A 86 11.48 18.79 -20.03
N VAL A 87 11.23 17.81 -19.18
CA VAL A 87 9.99 17.65 -18.40
C VAL A 87 10.29 17.55 -16.91
N LYS A 88 9.36 18.01 -16.10
CA LYS A 88 9.39 17.86 -14.63
C LYS A 88 8.53 16.66 -14.22
N LYS A 89 8.80 16.12 -13.04
CA LYS A 89 7.94 15.09 -12.44
C LYS A 89 6.50 15.58 -12.36
N GLY A 90 5.55 14.80 -12.89
CA GLY A 90 4.13 15.12 -12.92
C GLY A 90 3.64 15.79 -14.19
N ASP A 91 4.54 16.29 -15.06
CA ASP A 91 4.15 16.89 -16.34
C ASP A 91 3.40 15.85 -17.20
N ILE A 92 2.36 16.33 -17.91
CA ILE A 92 1.55 15.46 -18.77
C ILE A 92 2.33 15.21 -20.07
N LEU A 93 2.51 13.93 -20.40
CA LEU A 93 3.20 13.51 -21.62
C LEU A 93 2.21 13.27 -22.75
N VAL A 94 1.21 12.45 -22.47
CA VAL A 94 0.18 12.05 -23.44
C VAL A 94 -1.15 11.94 -22.68
N ARG A 95 -2.22 12.37 -23.34
CA ARG A 95 -3.60 12.18 -22.87
C ARG A 95 -4.29 11.17 -23.74
N LEU A 96 -4.86 10.14 -23.11
CA LEU A 96 -5.73 9.17 -23.78
C LEU A 96 -7.18 9.59 -23.57
N SER A 97 -8.04 9.22 -24.50
CA SER A 97 -9.47 9.46 -24.39
C SER A 97 -10.06 8.74 -23.16
N PRO A 98 -10.66 9.46 -22.22
CA PRO A 98 -11.24 8.87 -21.02
C PRO A 98 -12.62 8.27 -21.25
N MET A 99 -13.11 8.22 -22.50
CA MET A 99 -14.51 7.89 -22.82
C MET A 99 -14.98 6.59 -22.18
N ILE A 100 -14.22 5.50 -22.31
CA ILE A 100 -14.61 4.18 -21.78
C ILE A 100 -14.47 4.17 -20.24
N SER A 101 -13.31 4.59 -19.72
CA SER A 101 -13.04 4.61 -18.27
C SER A 101 -13.93 5.62 -17.55
N GLY A 102 -14.18 6.79 -18.16
CA GLY A 102 -15.06 7.82 -17.63
C GLY A 102 -16.53 7.39 -17.61
N ALA A 103 -17.02 6.70 -18.66
CA ALA A 103 -18.37 6.14 -18.67
C ALA A 103 -18.54 5.07 -17.57
N ALA A 104 -17.56 4.19 -17.37
CA ALA A 104 -17.58 3.19 -16.30
C ALA A 104 -17.59 3.85 -14.92
N PHE A 105 -16.76 4.86 -14.70
CA PHE A 105 -16.73 5.63 -13.45
C PHE A 105 -18.05 6.38 -13.22
N GLY A 106 -18.58 7.05 -14.24
CA GLY A 106 -19.85 7.78 -14.16
C GLY A 106 -21.03 6.86 -13.84
N SER A 107 -21.13 5.69 -14.49
CA SER A 107 -22.18 4.71 -14.21
C SER A 107 -22.10 4.15 -12.80
N SER A 108 -20.89 3.86 -12.32
CA SER A 108 -20.67 3.39 -10.93
C SER A 108 -21.00 4.47 -9.91
N THR A 109 -20.65 5.73 -10.19
CA THR A 109 -21.00 6.87 -9.32
C THR A 109 -22.53 7.04 -9.23
N ALA A 110 -23.23 6.98 -10.37
CA ALA A 110 -24.69 7.06 -10.38
C ALA A 110 -25.34 5.89 -9.61
N SER A 111 -24.77 4.68 -9.70
CA SER A 111 -25.23 3.52 -8.93
C SER A 111 -25.04 3.72 -7.43
N VAL A 112 -23.89 4.26 -7.01
CA VAL A 112 -23.61 4.61 -5.60
C VAL A 112 -24.59 5.64 -5.09
N GLU A 113 -24.88 6.70 -5.87
CA GLU A 113 -25.87 7.72 -5.49
C GLU A 113 -27.27 7.14 -5.33
N ALA A 114 -27.70 6.28 -6.27
CA ALA A 114 -29.00 5.60 -6.20
C ALA A 114 -29.11 4.71 -4.96
N LEU A 115 -28.06 3.93 -4.66
CA LEU A 115 -28.02 3.10 -3.46
C LEU A 115 -27.97 3.92 -2.18
N GLN A 116 -27.27 5.06 -2.15
CA GLN A 116 -27.29 5.98 -1.03
C GLN A 116 -28.68 6.52 -0.74
N ALA A 117 -29.40 6.94 -1.79
CA ALA A 117 -30.78 7.41 -1.68
C ALA A 117 -31.70 6.31 -1.15
N LYS A 118 -31.59 5.09 -1.68
CA LYS A 118 -32.34 3.92 -1.24
C LYS A 118 -32.09 3.59 0.23
N VAL A 119 -30.82 3.58 0.68
CA VAL A 119 -30.45 3.35 2.07
C VAL A 119 -31.00 4.45 2.98
N ALA A 120 -30.95 5.72 2.56
CA ALA A 120 -31.52 6.83 3.31
C ALA A 120 -33.04 6.67 3.50
N ARG A 121 -33.78 6.31 2.44
CA ARG A 121 -35.21 6.02 2.50
C ARG A 121 -35.54 4.86 3.44
N LEU A 122 -34.92 3.69 3.20
CA LEU A 122 -35.18 2.49 3.99
C LEU A 122 -34.81 2.67 5.46
N GLY A 123 -33.69 3.37 5.73
CA GLY A 123 -33.31 3.73 7.08
C GLY A 123 -34.31 4.66 7.77
N ALA A 124 -34.95 5.56 7.04
CA ALA A 124 -36.02 6.41 7.54
C ALA A 124 -37.31 5.62 7.81
N GLU A 125 -37.67 4.71 6.90
CA GLU A 125 -38.83 3.81 7.04
C GLU A 125 -38.73 2.94 8.31
N VAL A 126 -37.55 2.33 8.55
CA VAL A 126 -37.32 1.50 9.74
C VAL A 126 -37.38 2.32 11.04
N ARG A 127 -36.88 3.56 11.02
CA ARG A 127 -36.91 4.46 12.20
C ARG A 127 -38.21 5.21 12.34
N GLY A 128 -39.06 5.22 11.35
CA GLY A 128 -40.30 6.04 11.33
C GLY A 128 -40.00 7.54 11.23
N THR A 129 -38.95 7.95 10.55
CA THR A 129 -38.52 9.35 10.37
C THR A 129 -38.60 9.79 8.93
N SER A 130 -38.44 11.07 8.64
CA SER A 130 -38.30 11.55 7.26
C SER A 130 -36.88 11.28 6.75
N PRO A 131 -36.71 10.83 5.49
CA PRO A 131 -35.41 10.56 4.90
C PRO A 131 -34.65 11.85 4.63
N SER A 132 -33.30 11.79 4.81
CA SER A 132 -32.36 12.86 4.46
C SER A 132 -31.45 12.38 3.33
N TYR A 133 -31.41 13.09 2.21
CA TYR A 133 -30.72 12.72 0.97
C TYR A 133 -29.48 13.59 0.72
N GLY A 134 -28.61 13.76 1.72
CA GLY A 134 -27.40 14.57 1.55
C GLY A 134 -26.46 13.98 0.49
N GLY A 135 -26.02 14.80 -0.48
CA GLY A 135 -25.02 14.42 -1.48
C GLY A 135 -25.53 13.55 -2.63
N VAL A 136 -26.83 13.46 -2.83
CA VAL A 136 -27.48 12.70 -3.91
C VAL A 136 -28.06 13.66 -4.96
N SER A 137 -28.02 13.27 -6.22
CA SER A 137 -28.60 14.05 -7.33
C SER A 137 -30.10 14.23 -7.19
N SER A 138 -30.62 15.38 -7.61
CA SER A 138 -32.03 15.75 -7.47
C SER A 138 -33.00 14.77 -8.13
N GLY A 139 -32.60 14.16 -9.25
CA GLY A 139 -33.41 13.16 -9.95
C GLY A 139 -33.63 11.89 -9.11
N GLN A 140 -32.60 11.35 -8.49
CA GLN A 140 -32.69 10.16 -7.62
C GLN A 140 -33.46 10.48 -6.35
N VAL A 141 -33.26 11.67 -5.77
CA VAL A 141 -34.01 12.14 -4.60
C VAL A 141 -35.53 12.15 -4.89
N ALA A 142 -35.95 12.67 -6.03
CA ALA A 142 -37.38 12.72 -6.38
C ALA A 142 -38.03 11.32 -6.50
N VAL A 143 -37.31 10.36 -7.09
CA VAL A 143 -37.76 8.96 -7.18
C VAL A 143 -37.94 8.34 -5.82
N GLU A 144 -36.92 8.44 -4.96
CA GLU A 144 -36.95 7.82 -3.62
C GLU A 144 -37.93 8.51 -2.66
N GLN A 145 -38.16 9.83 -2.81
CA GLN A 145 -39.21 10.55 -2.07
C GLN A 145 -40.61 10.06 -2.43
N SER A 146 -40.91 9.88 -3.76
CA SER A 146 -42.19 9.37 -4.21
C SER A 146 -42.42 7.94 -3.70
N LEU A 147 -41.41 7.10 -3.73
CA LEU A 147 -41.49 5.73 -3.22
C LEU A 147 -41.69 5.71 -1.70
N HIS A 148 -40.99 6.58 -0.95
CA HIS A 148 -41.19 6.73 0.49
C HIS A 148 -42.62 7.10 0.81
N ALA A 149 -43.19 8.08 0.10
CA ALA A 149 -44.60 8.50 0.30
C ALA A 149 -45.59 7.35 0.03
N ALA A 150 -45.37 6.59 -1.03
CA ALA A 150 -46.20 5.43 -1.37
C ALA A 150 -46.14 4.34 -0.28
N ARG A 151 -44.95 3.98 0.18
CA ARG A 151 -44.76 2.98 1.26
C ARG A 151 -45.27 3.44 2.61
N ALA A 152 -45.17 4.73 2.93
CA ALA A 152 -45.81 5.33 4.11
C ALA A 152 -47.33 5.24 4.06
N ALA A 153 -47.95 5.51 2.90
CA ALA A 153 -49.38 5.32 2.67
C ALA A 153 -49.80 3.85 2.81
N GLU A 154 -49.02 2.91 2.29
CA GLU A 154 -49.27 1.47 2.49
C GLU A 154 -49.30 1.09 3.96
N LEU A 155 -48.30 1.50 4.74
CA LEU A 155 -48.24 1.24 6.19
C LEU A 155 -49.45 1.85 6.91
N GLN A 156 -49.80 3.11 6.59
CA GLN A 156 -50.97 3.78 7.18
C GLN A 156 -52.25 3.01 6.82
N GLY A 157 -52.44 2.55 5.59
CA GLY A 157 -53.57 1.74 5.17
C GLY A 157 -53.68 0.43 5.98
N LEU A 158 -52.57 -0.27 6.13
CA LEU A 158 -52.48 -1.50 6.95
C LEU A 158 -52.89 -1.27 8.38
N LEU A 159 -52.37 -0.20 9.04
CA LEU A 159 -52.70 0.14 10.40
C LEU A 159 -54.15 0.59 10.53
N ALA A 160 -54.71 1.35 9.58
CA ALA A 160 -56.11 1.77 9.57
C ALA A 160 -57.08 0.57 9.47
N ALA A 161 -56.78 -0.39 8.56
CA ALA A 161 -57.55 -1.63 8.45
C ALA A 161 -57.49 -2.48 9.73
N GLY A 162 -56.31 -2.59 10.33
CA GLY A 162 -56.12 -3.26 11.63
C GLY A 162 -56.90 -2.62 12.77
N ASN A 163 -56.84 -1.30 12.89
CA ASN A 163 -57.61 -0.55 13.89
C ASN A 163 -59.10 -0.66 13.68
N ALA A 164 -59.58 -0.71 12.43
CA ALA A 164 -61.01 -0.92 12.17
C ALA A 164 -61.45 -2.31 12.62
N ARG A 165 -60.63 -3.36 12.46
CA ARG A 165 -60.94 -4.70 12.98
C ARG A 165 -60.98 -4.73 14.53
N VAL A 166 -60.04 -4.06 15.18
CA VAL A 166 -60.02 -3.92 16.63
C VAL A 166 -61.29 -3.21 17.12
N ALA A 167 -61.68 -2.12 16.48
CA ALA A 167 -62.92 -1.38 16.80
C ALA A 167 -64.18 -2.24 16.57
N GLN A 168 -64.20 -3.10 15.56
CA GLN A 168 -65.28 -4.06 15.34
C GLN A 168 -65.37 -5.08 16.47
N ALA A 169 -64.25 -5.64 16.90
CA ALA A 169 -64.18 -6.59 18.00
C ALA A 169 -64.54 -5.96 19.34
N ASP A 170 -64.13 -4.68 19.61
CA ASP A 170 -64.54 -3.94 20.78
C ASP A 170 -66.07 -3.68 20.85
N ARG A 171 -66.72 -3.47 19.70
CA ARG A 171 -68.19 -3.38 19.65
C ARG A 171 -68.85 -4.72 20.04
N ALA A 172 -68.31 -5.86 19.60
CA ALA A 172 -68.80 -7.18 20.00
C ALA A 172 -68.70 -7.39 21.52
N VAL A 173 -67.63 -6.88 22.16
CA VAL A 173 -67.51 -6.90 23.61
C VAL A 173 -68.60 -6.05 24.26
N SER A 174 -68.89 -4.84 23.71
CA SER A 174 -69.94 -3.96 24.22
C SER A 174 -71.30 -4.61 24.10
N GLU A 175 -71.61 -5.25 22.99
CA GLU A 175 -72.88 -6.01 22.75
C GLU A 175 -73.02 -7.16 23.77
N ALA A 176 -71.96 -7.95 23.99
CA ALA A 176 -71.97 -9.04 24.94
C ALA A 176 -72.16 -8.53 26.38
N ARG A 177 -71.59 -7.38 26.74
CA ARG A 177 -71.82 -6.71 28.07
C ARG A 177 -73.23 -6.30 28.20
N SER A 178 -73.88 -5.66 27.23
CA SER A 178 -75.25 -5.29 27.25
C SER A 178 -76.17 -6.50 27.44
N MET A 179 -75.87 -7.59 26.78
CA MET A 179 -76.59 -8.86 26.91
C MET A 179 -76.45 -9.41 28.37
N LEU A 180 -75.25 -9.38 28.91
CA LEU A 180 -75.02 -9.80 30.30
C LEU A 180 -75.87 -9.01 31.28
N GLU A 181 -76.00 -7.69 31.10
CA GLU A 181 -76.80 -6.82 31.98
C GLU A 181 -78.27 -7.22 31.90
N VAL A 182 -78.84 -7.51 30.71
CA VAL A 182 -80.18 -8.07 30.55
C VAL A 182 -80.35 -9.42 31.31
N GLN A 183 -79.35 -10.33 31.15
CA GLN A 183 -79.47 -11.63 31.84
C GLN A 183 -79.34 -11.50 33.35
N ARG A 184 -78.55 -10.57 33.89
CA ARG A 184 -78.41 -10.26 35.31
C ARG A 184 -79.71 -9.68 35.86
N SER A 185 -80.39 -8.80 35.10
CA SER A 185 -81.69 -8.28 35.48
C SER A 185 -82.72 -9.39 35.59
N ASN A 186 -82.81 -10.30 34.61
CA ASN A 186 -83.68 -11.47 34.63
C ASN A 186 -83.38 -12.39 35.81
N GLN A 187 -82.13 -12.66 36.10
CA GLN A 187 -81.69 -13.46 37.24
C GLN A 187 -82.13 -12.82 38.55
N SER A 188 -81.95 -11.50 38.69
CA SER A 188 -82.36 -10.75 39.86
C SER A 188 -83.86 -10.83 40.13
N ALA A 189 -84.68 -10.69 39.08
CA ALA A 189 -86.12 -10.87 39.09
C ALA A 189 -86.52 -12.28 39.54
N ALA A 190 -85.95 -13.31 38.91
CA ALA A 190 -86.25 -14.71 39.29
C ALA A 190 -85.80 -15.02 40.73
N ARG A 191 -84.66 -14.45 41.15
CA ARG A 191 -84.23 -14.58 42.57
C ARG A 191 -85.19 -13.95 43.54
N SER A 192 -85.65 -12.74 43.28
CA SER A 192 -86.69 -12.04 44.12
C SER A 192 -87.97 -12.83 44.18
N GLU A 193 -88.43 -13.44 43.10
CA GLU A 193 -89.58 -14.34 43.05
C GLU A 193 -89.42 -15.54 43.96
N VAL A 194 -88.29 -16.26 43.91
CA VAL A 194 -87.98 -17.38 44.84
C VAL A 194 -87.93 -16.95 46.28
N GLU A 195 -87.30 -15.77 46.60
CA GLU A 195 -87.20 -15.22 47.92
C GLU A 195 -88.58 -14.84 48.51
N MET A 196 -89.56 -14.38 47.70
CA MET A 196 -90.94 -14.15 48.09
C MET A 196 -91.72 -15.43 48.28
N MET A 197 -91.59 -16.40 47.36
CA MET A 197 -92.35 -17.67 47.37
C MET A 197 -91.93 -18.62 48.48
N ARG A 198 -90.66 -18.65 48.83
CA ARG A 198 -90.10 -19.59 49.81
C ARG A 198 -90.75 -19.54 51.17
N PRO A 199 -90.97 -18.35 51.86
CA PRO A 199 -91.69 -18.28 53.14
C PRO A 199 -93.15 -18.61 52.99
N LEU A 200 -93.80 -18.23 51.89
CA LEU A 200 -95.24 -18.50 51.65
C LEU A 200 -95.49 -20.02 51.45
N ALA A 201 -94.58 -20.75 50.79
CA ALA A 201 -94.64 -22.21 50.66
C ALA A 201 -94.40 -22.95 51.95
N GLN A 202 -93.56 -22.41 52.88
CA GLN A 202 -93.40 -22.92 54.26
C GLN A 202 -94.67 -22.80 55.11
N GLN A 203 -95.41 -21.71 54.84
CA GLN A 203 -96.72 -21.43 55.47
C GLN A 203 -97.90 -22.16 54.81
N GLN A 204 -97.67 -22.98 53.80
CA GLN A 204 -98.62 -23.73 52.99
C GLN A 204 -99.64 -22.82 52.23
N ILE A 205 -99.27 -21.53 52.02
CA ILE A 205 -100.13 -20.56 51.31
C ILE A 205 -99.95 -20.77 49.75
N VAL A 206 -98.78 -21.17 49.26
CA VAL A 206 -98.48 -21.43 47.87
C VAL A 206 -98.14 -22.90 47.66
N SER A 207 -98.40 -23.46 46.47
CA SER A 207 -98.13 -24.83 46.13
C SER A 207 -96.62 -25.07 46.08
N ARG A 208 -96.15 -26.22 46.60
CA ARG A 208 -94.77 -26.65 46.54
C ARG A 208 -94.27 -26.81 45.09
N ILE A 209 -95.16 -27.10 44.16
CA ILE A 209 -94.87 -27.20 42.74
C ILE A 209 -94.51 -25.80 42.15
N ASP A 210 -95.16 -24.76 42.60
CA ASP A 210 -94.89 -23.39 42.12
C ASP A 210 -93.57 -22.84 42.65
N LEU A 211 -93.14 -23.19 43.90
CA LEU A 211 -91.82 -22.92 44.41
C LEU A 211 -90.73 -23.63 43.54
N ILE A 212 -90.94 -24.95 43.26
CA ILE A 212 -90.03 -25.70 42.42
C ILE A 212 -89.88 -25.08 41.00
N LYS A 213 -90.98 -24.56 40.42
CA LYS A 213 -90.95 -23.83 39.12
C LYS A 213 -90.12 -22.56 39.19
N ALA A 214 -90.31 -21.75 40.26
CA ALA A 214 -89.50 -20.56 40.45
C ALA A 214 -88.01 -20.85 40.69
N GLU A 215 -87.68 -21.89 41.49
CA GLU A 215 -86.33 -22.31 41.69
C GLU A 215 -85.65 -22.83 40.35
N ASN A 216 -86.42 -23.55 39.51
CA ASN A 216 -86.01 -23.91 38.21
C ASN A 216 -85.78 -22.72 37.30
N ALA A 217 -86.65 -21.70 37.33
CA ALA A 217 -86.48 -20.48 36.56
C ALA A 217 -85.23 -19.71 36.99
N LEU A 218 -84.95 -19.63 38.31
CA LEU A 218 -83.66 -19.05 38.78
C LEU A 218 -82.46 -19.82 38.34
N SER A 219 -82.51 -21.15 38.35
CA SER A 219 -81.43 -22.01 37.85
C SER A 219 -81.12 -21.78 36.35
N VAL A 220 -82.18 -21.66 35.57
CA VAL A 220 -82.06 -21.30 34.10
C VAL A 220 -81.43 -19.96 33.92
N ALA A 221 -81.93 -18.93 34.63
CA ALA A 221 -81.42 -17.54 34.57
C ALA A 221 -79.94 -17.48 35.00
N THR A 222 -79.52 -18.26 36.01
CA THR A 222 -78.17 -18.33 36.47
C THR A 222 -77.25 -18.95 35.36
N SER A 223 -77.76 -19.99 34.69
CA SER A 223 -76.97 -20.60 33.54
C SER A 223 -76.93 -19.61 32.39
N GLN A 224 -77.91 -18.78 32.12
CA GLN A 224 -77.90 -17.74 31.09
C GLN A 224 -76.88 -16.67 31.39
N VAL A 225 -76.74 -16.24 32.63
CA VAL A 225 -75.71 -15.27 33.09
C VAL A 225 -74.32 -15.88 32.86
N ALA A 226 -74.04 -17.13 33.23
CA ALA A 226 -72.78 -17.81 33.00
C ALA A 226 -72.45 -17.90 31.48
N ALA A 227 -73.45 -18.19 30.68
CA ALA A 227 -73.29 -18.22 29.20
C ALA A 227 -72.96 -16.83 28.63
N ALA A 228 -73.55 -15.75 29.15
CA ALA A 228 -73.27 -14.39 28.74
C ALA A 228 -71.85 -13.95 29.20
N GLU A 229 -71.41 -14.33 30.39
CA GLU A 229 -70.06 -14.11 30.87
C GLU A 229 -69.00 -14.83 29.97
N ALA A 230 -69.28 -16.05 29.55
CA ALA A 230 -68.47 -16.77 28.63
C ALA A 230 -68.46 -16.13 27.22
N ALA A 231 -69.55 -15.50 26.82
CA ALA A 231 -69.60 -14.76 25.56
C ALA A 231 -68.72 -13.46 25.57
N ILE A 232 -68.70 -12.78 26.73
CA ILE A 232 -67.76 -11.63 26.95
C ILE A 232 -66.31 -12.10 26.83
N ALA A 233 -65.94 -13.19 27.49
CA ALA A 233 -64.59 -13.75 27.44
C ALA A 233 -64.16 -14.09 26.02
N ARG A 234 -65.07 -14.70 25.23
CA ARG A 234 -64.82 -14.97 23.79
C ARG A 234 -64.65 -13.65 23.00
N ALA A 235 -65.51 -12.68 23.22
CA ALA A 235 -65.41 -11.38 22.51
C ALA A 235 -64.09 -10.62 22.87
N GLN A 236 -63.68 -10.66 24.16
CA GLN A 236 -62.37 -10.12 24.57
C GLN A 236 -61.18 -10.83 23.94
N SER A 237 -61.23 -12.16 23.80
CA SER A 237 -60.22 -12.90 23.05
C SER A 237 -60.17 -12.45 21.59
N GLY A 238 -61.30 -12.17 20.93
CA GLY A 238 -61.32 -11.61 19.58
C GLY A 238 -60.68 -10.21 19.48
N VAL A 239 -60.79 -9.35 20.49
CA VAL A 239 -60.06 -8.07 20.54
C VAL A 239 -58.57 -8.29 20.65
N ALA A 240 -58.15 -9.22 21.52
CA ALA A 240 -56.72 -9.56 21.65
C ALA A 240 -56.12 -10.11 20.35
N GLU A 241 -56.86 -10.96 19.68
CA GLU A 241 -56.49 -11.52 18.35
C GLU A 241 -56.37 -10.41 17.28
N ALA A 242 -57.30 -9.51 17.19
CA ALA A 242 -57.30 -8.39 16.24
C ALA A 242 -56.10 -7.45 16.50
N ARG A 243 -55.78 -7.17 17.79
CA ARG A 243 -54.61 -6.36 18.16
C ARG A 243 -53.30 -7.08 17.81
N ALA A 244 -53.20 -8.37 18.12
CA ALA A 244 -52.05 -9.20 17.78
C ALA A 244 -51.82 -9.23 16.27
N ALA A 245 -52.85 -9.46 15.49
CA ALA A 245 -52.79 -9.43 14.01
C ALA A 245 -52.31 -8.10 13.44
N THR A 246 -52.77 -6.98 14.03
CA THR A 246 -52.33 -5.63 13.64
C THR A 246 -50.84 -5.40 13.97
N ALA A 247 -50.42 -5.80 15.19
CA ALA A 247 -49.02 -5.73 15.61
C ALA A 247 -48.12 -6.60 14.73
N GLN A 248 -48.55 -7.81 14.41
CA GLN A 248 -47.83 -8.72 13.51
C GLN A 248 -47.65 -8.11 12.14
N GLY A 249 -48.71 -7.58 11.50
CA GLY A 249 -48.63 -6.94 10.20
C GLY A 249 -47.66 -5.74 10.17
N ARG A 250 -47.61 -4.95 11.25
CA ARG A 250 -46.60 -3.89 11.38
C ARG A 250 -45.20 -4.44 11.52
N SER A 251 -45.00 -5.49 12.31
CA SER A 251 -43.70 -6.16 12.51
C SER A 251 -43.18 -6.74 11.21
N ASP A 252 -44.04 -7.42 10.44
CA ASP A 252 -43.70 -7.99 9.15
C ASP A 252 -43.26 -6.93 8.12
N TRP A 253 -43.98 -5.78 8.13
CA TRP A 253 -43.60 -4.65 7.27
C TRP A 253 -42.25 -4.08 7.63
N MET A 254 -41.98 -3.86 8.93
CA MET A 254 -40.68 -3.36 9.43
C MET A 254 -39.56 -4.35 9.16
N SER A 255 -39.81 -5.67 9.34
CA SER A 255 -38.83 -6.71 9.08
C SER A 255 -38.43 -6.74 7.59
N ARG A 256 -39.41 -6.63 6.68
CA ARG A 256 -39.12 -6.53 5.23
C ARG A 256 -38.29 -5.28 4.92
N ALA A 257 -38.65 -4.12 5.44
CA ALA A 257 -37.89 -2.89 5.27
C ALA A 257 -36.45 -3.02 5.84
N GLY A 258 -36.30 -3.69 6.98
CA GLY A 258 -34.97 -3.96 7.58
C GLY A 258 -34.10 -4.90 6.75
N MET A 259 -34.70 -5.95 6.17
CA MET A 259 -33.95 -6.86 5.25
C MET A 259 -33.51 -6.12 3.98
N GLU A 260 -34.41 -5.34 3.36
CA GLU A 260 -34.09 -4.52 2.20
C GLU A 260 -32.98 -3.50 2.52
N LEU A 261 -33.01 -2.88 3.71
CA LEU A 261 -31.98 -1.95 4.19
C LEU A 261 -30.63 -2.65 4.28
N SER A 262 -30.57 -3.81 4.94
CA SER A 262 -29.34 -4.57 5.10
C SER A 262 -28.72 -4.96 3.74
N GLN A 263 -29.57 -5.42 2.82
CA GLN A 263 -29.12 -5.76 1.47
C GLN A 263 -28.60 -4.52 0.74
N ALA A 264 -29.32 -3.41 0.76
CA ALA A 264 -28.92 -2.16 0.12
C ALA A 264 -27.62 -1.59 0.71
N GLN A 265 -27.42 -1.72 2.02
CA GLN A 265 -26.18 -1.32 2.69
C GLN A 265 -24.99 -2.18 2.25
N ALA A 266 -25.16 -3.49 2.16
CA ALA A 266 -24.11 -4.41 1.67
C ALA A 266 -23.73 -4.08 0.22
N GLU A 267 -24.71 -3.87 -0.64
CA GLU A 267 -24.52 -3.52 -2.05
C GLU A 267 -23.83 -2.14 -2.19
N LEU A 268 -24.27 -1.14 -1.42
CA LEU A 268 -23.62 0.17 -1.37
C LEU A 268 -22.16 0.09 -0.94
N SER A 269 -21.88 -0.72 0.07
CA SER A 269 -20.52 -0.93 0.57
C SER A 269 -19.63 -1.56 -0.49
N ALA A 270 -20.10 -2.61 -1.18
CA ALA A 270 -19.38 -3.25 -2.28
C ALA A 270 -19.10 -2.27 -3.41
N GLN A 271 -20.13 -1.51 -3.83
CA GLN A 271 -20.00 -0.56 -4.92
C GLN A 271 -19.07 0.61 -4.60
N ARG A 272 -19.07 1.10 -3.34
CA ARG A 272 -18.13 2.11 -2.88
C ARG A 272 -16.68 1.65 -2.90
N GLN A 273 -16.41 0.36 -2.64
CA GLN A 273 -15.07 -0.20 -2.69
C GLN A 273 -14.50 -0.27 -4.11
N THR A 274 -15.33 -0.38 -5.12
CA THR A 274 -14.89 -0.42 -6.54
C THR A 274 -14.64 0.98 -7.12
N LEU A 275 -15.27 2.01 -6.56
CA LEU A 275 -15.23 3.38 -7.09
C LEU A 275 -13.81 3.99 -7.17
N PRO A 276 -12.91 3.84 -6.16
CA PRO A 276 -11.54 4.34 -6.25
C PRO A 276 -10.74 3.71 -7.39
N ALA A 277 -10.91 2.41 -7.63
CA ALA A 277 -10.22 1.74 -8.73
C ALA A 277 -10.66 2.25 -10.11
N LEU A 278 -11.93 2.61 -10.26
CA LEU A 278 -12.45 3.22 -11.49
C LEU A 278 -11.97 4.67 -11.64
N SER A 279 -11.88 5.43 -10.54
CA SER A 279 -11.30 6.77 -10.53
C SER A 279 -9.83 6.73 -10.95
N ASP A 280 -9.04 5.82 -10.38
CA ASP A 280 -7.64 5.61 -10.75
C ASP A 280 -7.46 5.25 -12.23
N ARG A 281 -8.40 4.49 -12.81
CA ARG A 281 -8.39 4.19 -14.26
C ARG A 281 -8.58 5.44 -15.09
N VAL A 282 -9.47 6.33 -14.68
CA VAL A 282 -9.66 7.63 -15.34
C VAL A 282 -8.40 8.48 -15.20
N ASP A 283 -7.80 8.55 -14.03
CA ASP A 283 -6.57 9.33 -13.81
C ASP A 283 -5.40 8.78 -14.63
N ARG A 284 -5.28 7.47 -14.80
CA ARG A 284 -4.25 6.81 -15.62
C ARG A 284 -4.41 7.02 -17.12
N THR A 285 -5.56 7.52 -17.59
CA THR A 285 -5.68 7.97 -19.00
C THR A 285 -4.80 9.20 -19.28
N THR A 286 -4.43 9.95 -18.25
CA THR A 286 -3.45 11.04 -18.34
C THR A 286 -2.08 10.52 -17.94
N ILE A 287 -1.23 10.25 -18.95
CA ILE A 287 0.12 9.72 -18.74
C ILE A 287 1.07 10.85 -18.36
N ARG A 288 1.67 10.74 -17.16
CA ARG A 288 2.55 11.77 -16.60
C ARG A 288 3.99 11.27 -16.47
N ALA A 289 4.94 12.22 -16.46
CA ALA A 289 6.34 11.94 -16.20
C ALA A 289 6.55 11.47 -14.76
N PRO A 290 7.12 10.27 -14.51
CA PRO A 290 7.37 9.76 -13.17
C PRO A 290 8.51 10.51 -12.47
N MET A 291 9.37 11.17 -13.23
CA MET A 291 10.52 11.94 -12.75
C MET A 291 10.86 13.10 -13.69
N SER A 292 11.68 14.03 -13.20
CA SER A 292 12.23 15.11 -14.03
C SER A 292 13.34 14.58 -14.92
N GLY A 293 13.34 14.98 -16.17
CA GLY A 293 14.33 14.50 -17.13
C GLY A 293 14.14 15.10 -18.53
N LYS A 294 14.88 14.58 -19.48
CA LYS A 294 14.78 14.93 -20.90
C LYS A 294 14.16 13.78 -21.67
N ILE A 295 13.16 14.06 -22.47
CA ILE A 295 12.53 13.07 -23.35
C ILE A 295 13.56 12.61 -24.38
N ASN A 296 13.92 11.33 -24.36
CA ASN A 296 14.78 10.72 -25.36
C ASN A 296 14.00 10.53 -26.67
N ARG A 297 12.87 9.82 -26.55
CA ARG A 297 12.01 9.50 -27.69
C ARG A 297 10.57 9.37 -27.27
N VAL A 298 9.66 9.89 -28.07
CA VAL A 298 8.22 9.62 -27.99
C VAL A 298 7.91 8.50 -28.96
N LEU A 299 7.35 7.41 -28.47
CA LEU A 299 7.09 6.19 -29.25
C LEU A 299 5.71 6.23 -29.91
N VAL A 300 4.81 6.97 -29.34
CA VAL A 300 3.45 7.20 -29.90
C VAL A 300 3.42 8.57 -30.57
N THR A 301 3.26 8.56 -31.89
CA THR A 301 3.37 9.77 -32.71
C THR A 301 2.08 10.21 -33.37
N THR A 302 1.03 9.37 -33.32
CA THR A 302 -0.23 9.60 -34.03
C THR A 302 -1.36 9.91 -33.06
N VAL A 303 -1.93 11.09 -33.15
CA VAL A 303 -3.18 11.46 -32.48
C VAL A 303 -4.32 10.70 -33.15
N GLY A 304 -5.24 10.16 -32.36
CA GLY A 304 -6.29 9.25 -32.83
C GLY A 304 -5.83 7.79 -32.98
N GLY A 305 -4.54 7.49 -32.79
CA GLY A 305 -4.02 6.13 -32.77
C GLY A 305 -4.44 5.36 -31.53
N SER A 306 -4.61 4.04 -31.66
CA SER A 306 -4.89 3.16 -30.53
C SER A 306 -3.60 2.66 -29.90
N VAL A 307 -3.53 2.67 -28.58
CA VAL A 307 -2.44 2.09 -27.79
C VAL A 307 -2.96 0.95 -26.93
N SER A 308 -2.20 -0.14 -26.87
CA SER A 308 -2.56 -1.31 -26.07
C SER A 308 -2.05 -1.16 -24.62
N PRO A 309 -2.68 -1.84 -23.65
CA PRO A 309 -2.14 -1.91 -22.28
C PRO A 309 -0.70 -2.43 -22.26
N GLY A 310 0.18 -1.80 -21.47
CA GLY A 310 1.59 -2.14 -21.40
C GLY A 310 2.47 -1.54 -22.50
N MET A 311 1.89 -0.91 -23.53
CA MET A 311 2.66 -0.31 -24.62
C MET A 311 3.51 0.87 -24.12
N PRO A 312 4.82 0.93 -24.47
CA PRO A 312 5.67 2.05 -24.11
C PRO A 312 5.29 3.31 -24.90
N ILE A 313 5.18 4.44 -24.19
CA ILE A 313 4.73 5.74 -24.71
C ILE A 313 5.91 6.68 -24.94
N ALA A 314 6.78 6.79 -23.95
CA ALA A 314 7.93 7.68 -24.01
C ALA A 314 9.11 7.14 -23.20
N GLU A 315 10.29 7.54 -23.62
CA GLU A 315 11.55 7.24 -22.92
C GLU A 315 12.08 8.54 -22.31
N ILE A 316 12.39 8.52 -21.01
CA ILE A 316 12.90 9.67 -20.27
C ILE A 316 14.30 9.35 -19.76
N VAL A 317 15.26 10.21 -20.06
CA VAL A 317 16.58 10.24 -19.43
C VAL A 317 16.48 11.18 -18.23
N PRO A 318 16.66 10.67 -17.01
CA PRO A 318 16.61 11.51 -15.82
C PRO A 318 17.66 12.62 -15.85
N SER A 319 17.32 13.79 -15.32
CA SER A 319 18.21 14.93 -15.20
C SER A 319 18.90 15.03 -13.83
N ASP A 320 18.96 13.93 -13.08
CA ASP A 320 19.63 13.91 -11.79
C ASP A 320 21.08 14.34 -11.95
N GLU A 321 21.50 15.30 -11.16
CA GLU A 321 22.86 15.88 -11.19
C GLU A 321 23.94 14.92 -10.70
N SER A 322 23.59 13.78 -10.14
CA SER A 322 24.57 12.78 -9.69
C SER A 322 25.07 11.96 -10.87
N LEU A 323 26.30 12.22 -11.27
CA LEU A 323 27.01 11.45 -12.28
C LEU A 323 27.79 10.33 -11.59
N TYR A 324 27.69 9.14 -12.14
CA TYR A 324 28.55 8.02 -11.78
C TYR A 324 29.61 7.82 -12.87
N ILE A 325 30.80 7.42 -12.44
CA ILE A 325 31.82 6.96 -13.35
C ILE A 325 31.90 5.43 -13.22
N GLU A 326 31.60 4.76 -14.29
CA GLU A 326 31.74 3.32 -14.40
C GLU A 326 33.16 3.01 -14.84
N THR A 327 33.98 2.48 -13.93
CA THR A 327 35.40 2.26 -14.12
C THR A 327 35.69 0.78 -14.20
N MET A 328 36.52 0.40 -15.18
CA MET A 328 37.03 -0.97 -15.37
C MET A 328 38.31 -1.14 -14.56
N VAL A 329 38.33 -2.12 -13.68
CA VAL A 329 39.48 -2.46 -12.83
C VAL A 329 39.90 -3.88 -13.08
N ARG A 330 41.23 -4.13 -13.11
CA ARG A 330 41.79 -5.47 -13.36
C ARG A 330 41.47 -6.41 -12.18
N PRO A 331 41.32 -7.72 -12.44
CA PRO A 331 41.12 -8.72 -11.39
C PRO A 331 42.20 -8.74 -10.32
N SER A 332 43.46 -8.43 -10.67
CA SER A 332 44.60 -8.35 -9.74
C SER A 332 44.44 -7.27 -8.67
N ASP A 333 43.66 -6.23 -8.95
CA ASP A 333 43.55 -5.03 -8.10
C ASP A 333 42.23 -4.92 -7.37
N ILE A 334 41.23 -5.69 -7.78
CA ILE A 334 39.85 -5.62 -7.21
C ILE A 334 39.80 -5.99 -5.72
N ALA A 335 40.67 -6.92 -5.28
CA ALA A 335 40.74 -7.36 -3.89
C ALA A 335 41.06 -6.23 -2.88
N THR A 336 41.62 -5.12 -3.38
CA THR A 336 41.99 -3.96 -2.55
C THR A 336 40.98 -2.83 -2.59
N ILE A 337 39.93 -2.94 -3.41
CA ILE A 337 38.87 -1.93 -3.52
C ILE A 337 37.70 -2.34 -2.64
N ARG A 338 37.17 -1.37 -1.88
CA ARG A 338 35.98 -1.53 -1.05
C ARG A 338 35.01 -0.38 -1.25
N PRO A 339 33.71 -0.61 -1.13
CA PRO A 339 32.74 0.47 -1.10
C PRO A 339 33.06 1.48 0.02
N GLY A 340 32.91 2.76 -0.27
CA GLY A 340 33.22 3.85 0.66
C GLY A 340 34.63 4.44 0.49
N GLN A 341 35.53 3.84 -0.28
CA GLN A 341 36.86 4.40 -0.53
C GLN A 341 36.79 5.68 -1.35
N LYS A 342 37.68 6.63 -1.06
CA LYS A 342 37.84 7.87 -1.83
C LYS A 342 38.48 7.57 -3.18
N ALA A 343 38.05 8.28 -4.19
CA ALA A 343 38.62 8.19 -5.54
C ALA A 343 38.84 9.59 -6.11
N ALA A 344 39.95 9.75 -6.81
CA ALA A 344 40.25 10.95 -7.59
C ALA A 344 39.93 10.66 -9.07
N ILE A 345 39.12 11.52 -9.68
CA ILE A 345 38.57 11.33 -11.01
C ILE A 345 39.11 12.42 -11.91
N GLU A 346 39.69 12.05 -13.04
CA GLU A 346 40.20 12.92 -14.07
C GLU A 346 39.38 12.73 -15.35
N ILE A 347 38.60 13.74 -15.74
CA ILE A 347 37.85 13.71 -16.99
C ILE A 347 38.83 14.01 -18.14
N THR A 348 38.97 13.12 -19.10
CA THR A 348 39.96 13.28 -20.19
C THR A 348 39.70 14.48 -21.11
N ALA A 349 38.46 14.97 -21.17
CA ALA A 349 38.06 16.16 -21.90
C ALA A 349 38.60 17.47 -21.29
N TYR A 350 39.04 17.44 -20.03
CA TYR A 350 39.55 18.59 -19.30
C TYR A 350 40.95 18.32 -18.78
N ASN A 351 41.88 19.25 -19.00
CA ASN A 351 43.26 19.12 -18.49
C ASN A 351 43.27 19.19 -16.96
N SER A 352 43.61 18.08 -16.31
CA SER A 352 43.62 17.94 -14.85
C SER A 352 44.61 18.90 -14.14
N SER A 353 45.68 19.32 -14.84
CA SER A 353 46.63 20.31 -14.31
C SER A 353 46.05 21.73 -14.23
N ILE A 354 45.03 22.05 -15.03
CA ILE A 354 44.39 23.35 -15.08
C ILE A 354 43.12 23.40 -14.25
N PHE A 355 42.28 22.37 -14.38
CA PHE A 355 40.92 22.32 -13.81
C PHE A 355 40.83 21.44 -12.56
N GLY A 356 41.93 20.74 -12.18
CA GLY A 356 41.96 19.87 -11.02
C GLY A 356 41.36 18.47 -11.29
N LYS A 357 41.15 17.74 -10.22
CA LYS A 357 40.50 16.44 -10.19
C LYS A 357 39.18 16.53 -9.47
N LEU A 358 38.24 15.68 -9.81
CA LEU A 358 36.98 15.53 -9.07
C LEU A 358 37.20 14.55 -7.94
N ASP A 359 36.69 14.88 -6.78
CA ASP A 359 36.58 13.93 -5.68
C ASP A 359 35.37 13.05 -5.88
N GLY A 360 35.55 11.78 -5.62
CA GLY A 360 34.51 10.78 -5.70
C GLY A 360 34.63 9.72 -4.61
N GLN A 361 33.61 8.90 -4.50
CA GLN A 361 33.56 7.79 -3.57
C GLN A 361 33.08 6.54 -4.29
N VAL A 362 33.71 5.40 -4.02
CA VAL A 362 33.28 4.09 -4.52
C VAL A 362 31.95 3.72 -3.91
N THR A 363 30.93 3.55 -4.75
CA THR A 363 29.56 3.22 -4.31
C THR A 363 29.29 1.73 -4.37
N SER A 364 29.68 1.11 -5.50
CA SER A 364 29.46 -0.33 -5.71
C SER A 364 30.55 -0.95 -6.56
N ILE A 365 30.70 -2.26 -6.40
CA ILE A 365 31.62 -3.10 -7.15
C ILE A 365 30.79 -4.23 -7.75
N SER A 366 30.98 -4.52 -9.05
CA SER A 366 30.30 -5.65 -9.68
C SER A 366 30.73 -6.97 -9.02
N PRO A 367 29.79 -7.85 -8.69
CA PRO A 367 30.11 -9.16 -8.11
C PRO A 367 30.79 -10.10 -9.12
N ASP A 368 30.63 -9.84 -10.43
CA ASP A 368 31.17 -10.66 -11.50
C ASP A 368 32.08 -9.86 -12.43
N ALA A 369 33.02 -10.54 -13.05
CA ALA A 369 33.93 -9.96 -14.04
C ALA A 369 33.28 -9.94 -15.42
N VAL A 370 33.34 -8.79 -16.07
CA VAL A 370 32.88 -8.61 -17.45
C VAL A 370 34.09 -8.83 -18.41
N VAL A 371 33.90 -9.71 -19.37
CA VAL A 371 34.94 -9.95 -20.41
C VAL A 371 34.74 -8.95 -21.54
N ASN A 372 35.81 -8.28 -21.93
CA ASN A 372 35.80 -7.42 -23.10
C ASN A 372 35.88 -8.29 -24.34
N GLU A 373 34.80 -8.37 -25.11
CA GLU A 373 34.72 -9.23 -26.33
C GLU A 373 35.79 -8.92 -27.39
N LYS A 374 36.37 -7.71 -27.38
CA LYS A 374 37.39 -7.30 -28.35
C LYS A 374 38.81 -7.65 -27.93
N THR A 375 39.10 -7.62 -26.62
CA THR A 375 40.47 -7.84 -26.10
C THR A 375 40.61 -9.16 -25.38
N GLY A 376 39.52 -9.83 -25.01
CA GLY A 376 39.50 -11.07 -24.21
C GLY A 376 39.89 -10.86 -22.76
N GLU A 377 40.12 -9.61 -22.31
CA GLU A 377 40.52 -9.31 -20.95
C GLU A 377 39.28 -9.21 -20.04
N SER A 378 39.41 -9.76 -18.85
CA SER A 378 38.34 -9.67 -17.80
C SER A 378 38.58 -8.45 -16.95
N PHE A 379 37.48 -7.71 -16.63
CA PHE A 379 37.51 -6.54 -15.76
C PHE A 379 36.34 -6.57 -14.79
N TYR A 380 36.53 -6.04 -13.60
CA TYR A 380 35.44 -5.72 -12.67
C TYR A 380 35.00 -4.30 -12.89
N THR A 381 33.68 -4.09 -12.89
CA THR A 381 33.10 -2.76 -13.00
C THR A 381 32.94 -2.16 -11.60
N VAL A 382 33.58 -1.03 -11.38
CA VAL A 382 33.49 -0.26 -10.13
C VAL A 382 32.76 1.05 -10.43
N GLN A 383 31.69 1.31 -9.67
CA GLN A 383 30.94 2.56 -9.77
C GLN A 383 31.43 3.55 -8.74
N VAL A 384 31.81 4.74 -9.20
CA VAL A 384 32.29 5.84 -8.38
C VAL A 384 31.38 7.03 -8.55
N GLN A 385 30.78 7.49 -7.45
CA GLN A 385 29.94 8.68 -7.43
C GLN A 385 30.80 9.93 -7.24
N THR A 386 30.56 10.97 -8.04
CA THR A 386 31.22 12.26 -7.86
C THR A 386 30.61 13.02 -6.70
N THR A 387 31.44 13.52 -5.80
CA THR A 387 31.03 14.36 -4.66
C THR A 387 31.33 15.84 -4.88
N SER A 388 32.10 16.16 -5.90
CA SER A 388 32.51 17.51 -6.24
C SER A 388 32.13 17.89 -7.68
N VAL A 389 32.17 19.16 -7.99
CA VAL A 389 31.88 19.72 -9.33
C VAL A 389 33.10 20.41 -9.89
N LEU A 390 33.48 20.12 -11.12
CA LEU A 390 34.60 20.80 -11.78
C LEU A 390 34.26 22.27 -12.01
N ARG A 391 35.21 23.15 -11.66
CA ARG A 391 35.06 24.60 -11.84
C ARG A 391 36.19 25.16 -12.68
N ASP A 392 35.88 26.15 -13.51
CA ASP A 392 36.86 26.97 -14.23
C ASP A 392 37.58 27.93 -13.25
N ARG A 393 38.70 28.53 -13.69
CA ARG A 393 39.43 29.57 -12.93
C ARG A 393 38.56 30.76 -12.54
N GLN A 394 37.43 30.97 -13.23
CA GLN A 394 36.44 32.01 -12.94
C GLN A 394 35.30 31.52 -12.01
N GLY A 395 35.40 30.28 -11.46
CA GLY A 395 34.42 29.71 -10.55
C GLY A 395 33.17 29.12 -11.23
N ARG A 396 33.06 29.16 -12.57
CA ARG A 396 31.92 28.65 -13.33
C ARG A 396 31.96 27.11 -13.35
N LYS A 397 30.81 26.45 -13.17
CA LYS A 397 30.68 25.01 -13.30
C LYS A 397 30.95 24.57 -14.73
N LEU A 398 31.84 23.59 -14.92
CA LEU A 398 32.08 22.98 -16.23
C LEU A 398 31.07 21.86 -16.48
N PRO A 399 30.41 21.81 -17.66
CA PRO A 399 29.43 20.77 -17.97
C PRO A 399 30.11 19.42 -18.17
N ILE A 400 29.74 18.44 -17.36
CA ILE A 400 30.15 17.05 -17.53
C ILE A 400 29.00 16.31 -18.21
N SER A 401 29.24 15.74 -19.39
CA SER A 401 28.23 15.03 -20.17
C SER A 401 28.42 13.53 -20.05
N THR A 402 27.33 12.80 -20.12
CA THR A 402 27.34 11.33 -20.19
C THR A 402 28.12 10.86 -21.43
N GLY A 403 28.89 9.77 -21.27
CA GLY A 403 29.76 9.25 -22.32
C GLY A 403 31.18 9.80 -22.32
N MET A 404 31.50 10.86 -21.55
CA MET A 404 32.87 11.33 -21.40
C MET A 404 33.74 10.27 -20.75
N VAL A 405 34.98 10.11 -21.23
CA VAL A 405 35.97 9.20 -20.68
C VAL A 405 36.63 9.82 -19.47
N ALA A 406 36.86 9.02 -18.44
CA ALA A 406 37.50 9.43 -17.20
C ALA A 406 38.55 8.41 -16.74
N ASN A 407 39.65 8.91 -16.21
CA ASN A 407 40.61 8.09 -15.46
C ASN A 407 40.29 8.19 -13.97
N VAL A 408 40.09 7.07 -13.33
CA VAL A 408 39.77 7.00 -11.90
C VAL A 408 40.94 6.40 -11.14
N SER A 409 41.36 7.08 -10.12
CA SER A 409 42.39 6.61 -9.16
C SER A 409 41.73 6.38 -7.82
N VAL A 410 41.45 5.12 -7.51
CA VAL A 410 40.88 4.74 -6.19
C VAL A 410 42.01 4.70 -5.17
N LEU A 411 41.85 5.42 -4.06
CA LEU A 411 42.80 5.44 -2.95
C LEU A 411 42.58 4.20 -2.08
N GLY A 412 43.53 3.28 -2.14
CA GLY A 412 43.52 2.05 -1.36
C GLY A 412 44.05 2.22 0.06
N GLU A 413 44.28 1.09 0.72
CA GLU A 413 44.87 1.07 2.05
C GLU A 413 46.29 1.59 2.02
N LYS A 414 46.66 2.36 3.05
CA LYS A 414 48.00 2.85 3.25
C LYS A 414 48.93 1.71 3.60
N ARG A 415 50.12 1.69 3.01
CA ARG A 415 51.17 0.72 3.33
C ARG A 415 52.45 1.43 3.70
N SER A 416 53.16 0.91 4.71
CA SER A 416 54.48 1.44 5.07
C SER A 416 55.50 1.18 3.97
N ILE A 417 56.45 2.11 3.81
CA ILE A 417 57.57 1.97 2.84
C ILE A 417 58.32 0.68 3.11
N LEU A 418 58.49 0.28 4.36
CA LEU A 418 59.12 -0.95 4.76
C LEU A 418 58.42 -2.19 4.16
N SER A 419 57.07 -2.24 4.23
CA SER A 419 56.31 -3.35 3.67
C SER A 419 56.43 -3.45 2.15
N TYR A 420 56.58 -2.31 1.46
CA TYR A 420 56.78 -2.26 0.02
C TYR A 420 58.16 -2.79 -0.39
N LEU A 421 59.19 -2.47 0.38
CA LEU A 421 60.57 -2.91 0.13
C LEU A 421 60.79 -4.41 0.40
N PHE A 422 60.08 -4.96 1.39
CA PHE A 422 60.21 -6.40 1.73
C PHE A 422 59.23 -7.31 0.93
N THR A 423 58.17 -6.78 0.29
CA THR A 423 57.21 -7.55 -0.50
C THR A 423 57.86 -8.43 -1.59
N PRO A 424 58.87 -7.98 -2.40
CA PRO A 424 59.51 -8.86 -3.39
C PRO A 424 60.30 -9.99 -2.75
N ILE A 425 60.92 -9.76 -1.56
CA ILE A 425 61.71 -10.77 -0.86
C ILE A 425 60.80 -11.85 -0.24
N THR A 426 59.69 -11.46 0.37
CA THR A 426 58.71 -12.43 0.89
C THR A 426 58.05 -13.25 -0.21
N ARG A 427 57.75 -12.66 -1.37
CA ARG A 427 57.24 -13.39 -2.53
C ARG A 427 58.22 -14.40 -3.10
N LEU A 428 59.52 -14.10 -3.09
CA LEU A 428 60.56 -15.04 -3.51
C LEU A 428 60.68 -16.24 -2.54
N SER A 429 60.53 -15.99 -1.22
CA SER A 429 60.56 -17.07 -0.24
C SER A 429 59.32 -17.96 -0.32
N GLU A 430 58.10 -17.40 -0.56
CA GLU A 430 56.86 -18.15 -0.69
C GLU A 430 56.88 -19.05 -1.96
N ASN A 431 57.49 -18.59 -3.05
CA ASN A 431 57.57 -19.36 -4.30
C ASN A 431 58.76 -20.37 -4.31
N ALA A 432 59.81 -20.14 -3.50
CA ALA A 432 60.98 -21.04 -3.44
C ALA A 432 60.74 -22.29 -2.56
N PHE A 433 59.69 -22.30 -1.73
CA PHE A 433 59.31 -23.42 -0.85
C PHE A 433 58.02 -24.13 -1.25
N ARG A 434 57.50 -23.89 -2.47
CA ARG A 434 56.41 -24.66 -3.03
C ARG A 434 56.93 -25.41 -4.28
N GLU A 435 57.25 -26.69 -4.08
CA GLU A 435 57.22 -27.68 -5.15
C GLU A 435 55.83 -28.15 -5.42
#